data_d5345a7888e469fff8a91e424f56f406
#
_entry.id   d5345a7888e469fff8a91e424f56f406
#
_cell.length_a   1.000
_cell.length_b   1.000
_cell.length_c   1.000
_cell.angle_alpha   90.00
_cell.angle_beta   90.00
_cell.angle_gamma   90.00
#
_symmetry.space_group_name_H-M   'P 1'
#
loop_
_entity.id
_entity.type
_entity.pdbx_description
1 polymer ?
#
loop_
_entity_poly.entity_id
_entity_poly.type
_entity_poly.pdbx_seq_one_letter_code
_entity_poly.pdbx_strand_id
1 'polypeptide(L)'
;MLNDIVDVLADPADLTPLRGADDFTRLVSESGHSYDVAKQGYVTLAAGKGIGHEGDSLEMVNSRETFLSNGHFAPFVESVSDALADVVERVAGDADPVILEAGAGTGYYLAHTLDLIQGARGVGLDVSVPAAKHLAKSHPRVGAVVADVWEQLPIRTGSIHALAVVFAPRNPVEFARVLVEGGEAVMLVADQGHLDELREPLGILGVEDGKIERLIAQSEGHLVPAADPELIEYPMQLGRDAIAAQVGMSPSARHLDADVLQARLAELPEQMEVTARAQLIRMRKA
;
A
#
# COMPACT_ATOMS: atom_id res chain seq x y z
N MET A 1 3.49 1.91 -16.66
CA MET A 1 3.05 0.49 -16.97
C MET A 1 4.19 -0.48 -16.65
N LEU A 2 4.00 -1.81 -16.72
CA LEU A 2 5.06 -2.77 -16.36
C LEU A 2 6.38 -2.57 -17.11
N ASN A 3 6.35 -2.18 -18.39
CA ASN A 3 7.55 -1.87 -19.16
C ASN A 3 8.37 -0.71 -18.59
N ASP A 4 7.72 0.23 -17.91
CA ASP A 4 8.39 1.42 -17.37
C ASP A 4 9.08 1.15 -16.02
N ILE A 5 8.81 -0.02 -15.42
CA ILE A 5 9.35 -0.41 -14.12
C ILE A 5 10.11 -1.75 -14.14
N VAL A 6 10.22 -2.40 -15.31
CA VAL A 6 10.85 -3.73 -15.40
C VAL A 6 12.32 -3.73 -14.99
N ASP A 7 12.99 -2.61 -15.15
CA ASP A 7 14.40 -2.39 -14.79
C ASP A 7 14.64 -2.47 -13.26
N VAL A 8 13.60 -2.27 -12.44
CA VAL A 8 13.68 -2.41 -10.97
C VAL A 8 13.09 -3.72 -10.46
N LEU A 9 12.45 -4.51 -11.32
CA LEU A 9 11.91 -5.82 -10.94
C LEU A 9 13.02 -6.90 -10.91
N ALA A 10 12.82 -7.86 -10.02
CA ALA A 10 13.69 -9.02 -9.85
C ALA A 10 12.88 -10.32 -9.78
N ASP A 11 13.50 -11.40 -10.14
CA ASP A 11 12.97 -12.74 -9.98
C ASP A 11 12.78 -13.06 -8.49
N PRO A 12 11.58 -13.44 -8.04
CA PRO A 12 11.34 -13.75 -6.62
C PRO A 12 12.12 -14.97 -6.10
N ALA A 13 12.67 -15.81 -6.99
CA ALA A 13 13.39 -17.02 -6.60
C ALA A 13 14.87 -16.77 -6.31
N ASP A 14 15.52 -15.84 -7.04
CA ASP A 14 16.99 -15.68 -6.99
C ASP A 14 17.47 -14.22 -7.12
N LEU A 15 16.54 -13.26 -7.20
CA LEU A 15 16.78 -11.82 -7.38
C LEU A 15 17.51 -11.44 -8.67
N THR A 16 17.62 -12.32 -9.67
CA THR A 16 18.14 -11.96 -10.98
C THR A 16 17.22 -10.95 -11.68
N PRO A 17 17.75 -10.04 -12.51
CA PRO A 17 16.95 -9.06 -13.22
C PRO A 17 15.88 -9.69 -14.12
N LEU A 18 14.70 -9.05 -14.18
CA LEU A 18 13.65 -9.40 -15.12
C LEU A 18 13.72 -8.53 -16.37
N ARG A 19 13.29 -9.07 -17.50
CA ARG A 19 13.13 -8.35 -18.77
C ARG A 19 11.84 -8.77 -19.47
N GLY A 20 11.25 -7.86 -20.24
CA GLY A 20 10.10 -8.16 -21.08
C GLY A 20 10.48 -9.12 -22.22
N ALA A 21 9.57 -10.05 -22.54
CA ALA A 21 9.66 -10.95 -23.66
C ALA A 21 8.31 -11.04 -24.38
N ASP A 22 8.33 -11.43 -25.68
CA ASP A 22 7.14 -11.61 -26.50
C ASP A 22 6.18 -10.41 -26.45
N ASP A 23 6.67 -9.23 -26.80
CA ASP A 23 5.94 -7.96 -26.75
C ASP A 23 5.35 -7.66 -25.36
N PHE A 24 6.10 -7.95 -24.28
CA PHE A 24 5.68 -7.79 -22.89
C PHE A 24 4.47 -8.63 -22.46
N THR A 25 4.19 -9.75 -23.16
CA THR A 25 3.19 -10.72 -22.67
C THR A 25 3.71 -11.57 -21.54
N ARG A 26 5.02 -11.57 -21.32
CA ARG A 26 5.67 -12.20 -20.15
C ARG A 26 6.94 -11.49 -19.75
N LEU A 27 7.34 -11.69 -18.49
CA LEU A 27 8.66 -11.33 -17.99
C LEU A 27 9.51 -12.59 -17.86
N VAL A 28 10.80 -12.49 -18.16
CA VAL A 28 11.75 -13.60 -18.05
C VAL A 28 12.98 -13.18 -17.27
N SER A 29 13.51 -14.07 -16.42
CA SER A 29 14.75 -13.85 -15.68
C SER A 29 15.97 -14.39 -16.45
N GLU A 30 17.16 -13.99 -16.01
CA GLU A 30 18.42 -14.53 -16.53
C GLU A 30 18.59 -16.01 -16.19
N SER A 31 18.01 -16.49 -15.10
CA SER A 31 17.97 -17.89 -14.68
C SER A 31 16.97 -18.75 -15.47
N GLY A 32 16.15 -18.12 -16.32
CA GLY A 32 15.23 -18.82 -17.21
C GLY A 32 13.81 -19.01 -16.67
N HIS A 33 13.48 -18.42 -15.52
CA HIS A 33 12.09 -18.38 -15.05
C HIS A 33 11.25 -17.44 -15.92
N SER A 34 9.96 -17.74 -16.06
CA SER A 34 9.03 -16.99 -16.90
C SER A 34 7.72 -16.71 -16.16
N TYR A 35 7.25 -15.47 -16.22
CA TYR A 35 6.07 -14.97 -15.54
C TYR A 35 5.14 -14.30 -16.53
N ASP A 36 3.94 -14.84 -16.71
CA ASP A 36 2.96 -14.30 -17.65
C ASP A 36 2.40 -12.96 -17.15
N VAL A 37 2.30 -12.00 -18.05
CA VAL A 37 1.64 -10.72 -17.80
C VAL A 37 0.15 -10.88 -18.09
N ALA A 38 -0.68 -10.60 -17.09
CA ALA A 38 -2.12 -10.68 -17.26
C ALA A 38 -2.63 -9.63 -18.26
N LYS A 39 -3.73 -9.94 -18.98
CA LYS A 39 -4.38 -8.99 -19.92
C LYS A 39 -4.76 -7.64 -19.26
N GLN A 40 -4.93 -7.63 -17.96
CA GLN A 40 -5.24 -6.43 -17.17
C GLN A 40 -4.00 -5.56 -16.88
N GLY A 41 -2.79 -6.02 -17.22
CA GLY A 41 -1.55 -5.25 -17.09
C GLY A 41 -0.79 -5.47 -15.77
N TYR A 42 -1.14 -6.47 -14.96
CA TYR A 42 -0.36 -6.86 -13.79
C TYR A 42 0.44 -8.15 -14.05
N VAL A 43 1.46 -8.40 -13.25
CA VAL A 43 2.22 -9.66 -13.23
C VAL A 43 2.19 -10.26 -11.81
N THR A 44 2.13 -11.61 -11.73
CA THR A 44 2.29 -12.31 -10.44
C THR A 44 3.72 -12.75 -10.31
N LEU A 45 4.44 -12.21 -9.33
CA LEU A 45 5.82 -12.55 -9.00
C LEU A 45 5.86 -13.21 -7.62
N ALA A 46 5.61 -14.51 -7.58
CA ALA A 46 5.66 -15.32 -6.37
C ALA A 46 6.67 -16.45 -6.56
N ALA A 47 7.47 -16.72 -5.52
CA ALA A 47 8.38 -17.86 -5.51
C ALA A 47 7.58 -19.18 -5.49
N GLY A 48 8.21 -20.28 -5.87
CA GLY A 48 7.61 -21.59 -6.19
C GLY A 48 6.57 -22.21 -5.26
N LYS A 49 6.31 -21.64 -4.08
CA LYS A 49 5.23 -22.07 -3.16
C LYS A 49 3.90 -21.33 -3.40
N GLY A 50 3.86 -20.37 -4.36
CA GLY A 50 2.73 -19.48 -4.54
C GLY A 50 2.57 -18.47 -3.41
N ILE A 51 1.42 -17.78 -3.38
CA ILE A 51 1.10 -16.77 -2.36
C ILE A 51 0.45 -17.48 -1.18
N GLY A 52 1.04 -17.31 0.02
CA GLY A 52 0.59 -17.97 1.25
C GLY A 52 -0.53 -17.24 2.00
N HIS A 53 -0.79 -15.98 1.69
CA HIS A 53 -1.78 -15.14 2.36
C HIS A 53 -2.94 -14.80 1.44
N GLU A 54 -4.13 -14.75 2.01
CA GLU A 54 -5.34 -14.32 1.31
C GLU A 54 -5.41 -12.79 1.32
N GLY A 55 -5.43 -12.19 0.13
CA GLY A 55 -5.62 -10.74 -0.04
C GLY A 55 -7.08 -10.31 0.09
N ASP A 56 -7.35 -9.03 -0.13
CA ASP A 56 -8.70 -8.48 -0.13
C ASP A 56 -9.56 -9.14 -1.20
N SER A 57 -10.82 -9.45 -0.86
CA SER A 57 -11.83 -9.92 -1.82
C SER A 57 -12.23 -8.81 -2.80
N LEU A 58 -12.95 -9.17 -3.85
CA LEU A 58 -13.45 -8.18 -4.81
C LEU A 58 -14.40 -7.17 -4.13
N GLU A 59 -15.23 -7.62 -3.20
CA GLU A 59 -16.13 -6.78 -2.43
C GLU A 59 -15.37 -5.78 -1.55
N MET A 60 -14.32 -6.22 -0.87
CA MET A 60 -13.44 -5.36 -0.06
C MET A 60 -12.76 -4.30 -0.95
N VAL A 61 -12.25 -4.70 -2.12
CA VAL A 61 -11.62 -3.80 -3.09
C VAL A 61 -12.61 -2.75 -3.61
N ASN A 62 -13.85 -3.16 -3.95
CA ASN A 62 -14.89 -2.24 -4.38
C ASN A 62 -15.29 -1.24 -3.28
N SER A 63 -15.40 -1.71 -2.05
CA SER A 63 -15.67 -0.85 -0.88
C SER A 63 -14.55 0.17 -0.66
N ARG A 64 -13.30 -0.25 -0.81
CA ARG A 64 -12.10 0.62 -0.75
C ARG A 64 -12.13 1.69 -1.84
N GLU A 65 -12.40 1.30 -3.07
CA GLU A 65 -12.51 2.24 -4.19
C GLU A 65 -13.60 3.28 -3.93
N THR A 66 -14.78 2.82 -3.49
CA THR A 66 -15.91 3.70 -3.15
C THR A 66 -15.55 4.68 -2.04
N PHE A 67 -14.94 4.23 -0.95
CA PHE A 67 -14.60 5.10 0.18
C PHE A 67 -13.51 6.11 -0.17
N LEU A 68 -12.43 5.66 -0.79
CA LEU A 68 -11.29 6.52 -1.10
C LEU A 68 -11.62 7.55 -2.20
N SER A 69 -12.35 7.16 -3.25
CA SER A 69 -12.75 8.07 -4.35
C SER A 69 -13.67 9.21 -3.89
N ASN A 70 -14.36 9.07 -2.75
CA ASN A 70 -15.12 10.14 -2.12
C ASN A 70 -14.24 11.13 -1.33
N GLY A 71 -12.92 10.93 -1.26
CA GLY A 71 -11.97 11.87 -0.66
C GLY A 71 -11.97 11.90 0.88
N HIS A 72 -12.59 10.93 1.54
CA HIS A 72 -12.68 10.92 3.01
C HIS A 72 -11.30 10.84 3.67
N PHE A 73 -10.29 10.26 3.00
CA PHE A 73 -8.90 10.19 3.48
C PHE A 73 -7.95 11.17 2.77
N ALA A 74 -8.48 12.25 2.13
CA ALA A 74 -7.65 13.24 1.44
C ALA A 74 -6.49 13.79 2.30
N PRO A 75 -6.67 14.18 3.59
CA PRO A 75 -5.55 14.65 4.41
C PRO A 75 -4.46 13.60 4.62
N PHE A 76 -4.81 12.32 4.71
CA PHE A 76 -3.83 11.23 4.78
C PHE A 76 -3.07 11.08 3.46
N VAL A 77 -3.77 11.19 2.32
CA VAL A 77 -3.16 11.11 0.98
C VAL A 77 -2.17 12.25 0.78
N GLU A 78 -2.57 13.48 1.12
CA GLU A 78 -1.72 14.68 1.03
C GLU A 78 -0.46 14.51 1.89
N SER A 79 -0.59 14.16 3.16
CA SER A 79 0.57 13.98 4.06
C SER A 79 1.53 12.89 3.59
N VAL A 80 1.02 11.75 3.10
CA VAL A 80 1.87 10.67 2.54
C VAL A 80 2.56 11.13 1.26
N SER A 81 1.84 11.78 0.35
CA SER A 81 2.39 12.25 -0.92
C SER A 81 3.45 13.33 -0.73
N ASP A 82 3.23 14.28 0.17
CA ASP A 82 4.19 15.33 0.52
C ASP A 82 5.47 14.74 1.14
N ALA A 83 5.32 13.78 2.06
CA ALA A 83 6.47 13.10 2.67
C ALA A 83 7.28 12.30 1.64
N LEU A 84 6.63 11.63 0.68
CA LEU A 84 7.32 10.90 -0.40
C LEU A 84 7.99 11.87 -1.37
N ALA A 85 7.36 13.01 -1.70
CA ALA A 85 7.95 14.05 -2.53
C ALA A 85 9.22 14.62 -1.91
N ASP A 86 9.19 14.93 -0.61
CA ASP A 86 10.34 15.40 0.16
C ASP A 86 11.52 14.40 0.16
N VAL A 87 11.22 13.10 0.25
CA VAL A 87 12.25 12.05 0.11
C VAL A 87 12.85 12.06 -1.30
N VAL A 88 12.00 12.04 -2.32
CA VAL A 88 12.41 12.00 -3.73
C VAL A 88 13.27 13.21 -4.08
N GLU A 89 12.87 14.42 -3.67
CA GLU A 89 13.64 15.65 -3.91
C GLU A 89 15.07 15.56 -3.35
N ARG A 90 15.24 14.91 -2.20
CA ARG A 90 16.55 14.76 -1.55
C ARG A 90 17.44 13.69 -2.20
N VAL A 91 16.87 12.62 -2.75
CA VAL A 91 17.67 11.42 -3.10
C VAL A 91 17.69 11.06 -4.58
N ALA A 92 16.77 11.55 -5.41
CA ALA A 92 16.69 11.14 -6.81
C ALA A 92 17.79 11.76 -7.71
N GLY A 93 18.30 12.96 -7.37
CA GLY A 93 19.26 13.67 -8.22
C GLY A 93 18.70 13.87 -9.62
N ASP A 94 19.46 13.47 -10.66
CA ASP A 94 19.05 13.55 -12.07
C ASP A 94 18.33 12.27 -12.57
N ALA A 95 18.12 11.26 -11.70
CA ALA A 95 17.47 10.03 -12.09
C ALA A 95 15.93 10.15 -12.06
N ASP A 96 15.25 9.40 -12.93
CA ASP A 96 13.80 9.23 -12.82
C ASP A 96 13.46 8.46 -11.54
N PRO A 97 12.81 9.09 -10.55
CA PRO A 97 12.60 8.44 -9.27
C PRO A 97 11.61 7.28 -9.37
N VAL A 98 11.86 6.24 -8.58
CA VAL A 98 10.96 5.09 -8.46
C VAL A 98 10.40 5.05 -7.05
N ILE A 99 9.06 5.02 -6.97
CA ILE A 99 8.31 4.92 -5.72
C ILE A 99 7.68 3.54 -5.65
N LEU A 100 7.84 2.86 -4.52
CA LEU A 100 7.20 1.58 -4.24
C LEU A 100 6.08 1.79 -3.22
N GLU A 101 4.88 1.26 -3.48
CA GLU A 101 3.85 1.10 -2.46
C GLU A 101 3.65 -0.37 -2.14
N ALA A 102 3.92 -0.75 -0.89
CA ALA A 102 3.73 -2.11 -0.38
C ALA A 102 2.35 -2.27 0.27
N GLY A 103 1.53 -3.19 -0.24
CA GLY A 103 0.11 -3.30 0.09
C GLY A 103 -0.71 -2.19 -0.58
N ALA A 104 -0.47 -1.94 -1.87
CA ALA A 104 -1.01 -0.79 -2.60
C ALA A 104 -2.54 -0.80 -2.80
N GLY A 105 -3.20 -1.93 -2.58
CA GLY A 105 -4.64 -2.04 -2.75
C GLY A 105 -5.07 -1.62 -4.16
N THR A 106 -5.93 -0.60 -4.24
CA THR A 106 -6.40 -0.05 -5.52
C THR A 106 -5.39 0.90 -6.19
N GLY A 107 -4.28 1.25 -5.51
CA GLY A 107 -3.28 2.20 -6.01
C GLY A 107 -3.64 3.67 -5.80
N TYR A 108 -4.60 3.95 -4.94
CA TYR A 108 -5.10 5.30 -4.71
C TYR A 108 -4.02 6.27 -4.22
N TYR A 109 -3.24 5.90 -3.20
CA TYR A 109 -2.15 6.73 -2.67
C TYR A 109 -1.01 6.88 -3.68
N LEU A 110 -0.59 5.78 -4.32
CA LEU A 110 0.48 5.81 -5.32
C LEU A 110 0.12 6.69 -6.51
N ALA A 111 -1.12 6.62 -7.01
CA ALA A 111 -1.58 7.45 -8.12
C ALA A 111 -1.51 8.94 -7.80
N HIS A 112 -2.03 9.37 -6.64
CA HIS A 112 -1.97 10.77 -6.19
C HIS A 112 -0.53 11.25 -5.99
N THR A 113 0.33 10.41 -5.41
CA THR A 113 1.76 10.72 -5.26
C THR A 113 2.44 10.94 -6.62
N LEU A 114 2.12 10.10 -7.61
CA LEU A 114 2.69 10.26 -8.96
C LEU A 114 2.16 11.49 -9.67
N ASP A 115 0.92 11.92 -9.43
CA ASP A 115 0.40 13.19 -9.95
C ASP A 115 1.18 14.38 -9.39
N LEU A 116 1.59 14.33 -8.12
CA LEU A 116 2.40 15.37 -7.48
C LEU A 116 3.85 15.36 -7.98
N ILE A 117 4.47 14.17 -8.14
CA ILE A 117 5.90 14.05 -8.47
C ILE A 117 6.06 13.77 -9.97
N GLN A 118 6.39 14.82 -10.74
CA GLN A 118 6.61 14.70 -12.18
C GLN A 118 7.83 13.81 -12.47
N GLY A 119 7.73 12.97 -13.51
CA GLY A 119 8.81 12.05 -13.91
C GLY A 119 8.93 10.79 -13.05
N ALA A 120 8.32 10.73 -11.86
CA ALA A 120 8.37 9.53 -11.04
C ALA A 120 7.60 8.35 -11.65
N ARG A 121 8.14 7.14 -11.44
CA ARG A 121 7.51 5.86 -11.81
C ARG A 121 7.07 5.14 -10.54
N GLY A 122 5.93 4.43 -10.58
CA GLY A 122 5.37 3.75 -9.42
C GLY A 122 5.36 2.23 -9.59
N VAL A 123 5.80 1.52 -8.55
CA VAL A 123 5.58 0.07 -8.40
C VAL A 123 4.57 -0.13 -7.30
N GLY A 124 3.42 -0.72 -7.61
CA GLY A 124 2.47 -1.13 -6.59
C GLY A 124 2.52 -2.64 -6.37
N LEU A 125 2.75 -3.06 -5.12
CA LEU A 125 2.69 -4.46 -4.71
C LEU A 125 1.42 -4.72 -3.90
N ASP A 126 0.68 -5.76 -4.26
CA ASP A 126 -0.43 -6.26 -3.44
C ASP A 126 -0.56 -7.78 -3.58
N VAL A 127 -1.01 -8.45 -2.54
CA VAL A 127 -1.24 -9.89 -2.55
C VAL A 127 -2.57 -10.25 -3.23
N SER A 128 -3.52 -9.31 -3.29
CA SER A 128 -4.86 -9.47 -3.87
C SER A 128 -4.85 -9.31 -5.39
N VAL A 129 -5.22 -10.35 -6.11
CA VAL A 129 -5.45 -10.28 -7.56
C VAL A 129 -6.58 -9.32 -7.94
N PRO A 130 -7.73 -9.27 -7.23
CA PRO A 130 -8.71 -8.21 -7.42
C PRO A 130 -8.12 -6.80 -7.30
N ALA A 131 -7.34 -6.52 -6.25
CA ALA A 131 -6.69 -5.23 -6.07
C ALA A 131 -5.71 -4.90 -7.20
N ALA A 132 -4.86 -5.86 -7.61
CA ALA A 132 -3.91 -5.68 -8.70
C ALA A 132 -4.55 -5.30 -10.05
N LYS A 133 -5.80 -5.72 -10.31
CA LYS A 133 -6.56 -5.31 -11.50
C LYS A 133 -6.98 -3.84 -11.47
N HIS A 134 -7.25 -3.28 -10.29
CA HIS A 134 -7.51 -1.85 -10.10
C HIS A 134 -6.19 -1.07 -10.16
N LEU A 135 -5.20 -1.51 -9.42
CA LEU A 135 -3.85 -0.94 -9.37
C LEU A 135 -3.23 -0.77 -10.77
N ALA A 136 -3.36 -1.77 -11.65
CA ALA A 136 -2.84 -1.72 -13.03
C ALA A 136 -3.48 -0.63 -13.89
N LYS A 137 -4.58 -0.03 -13.45
CA LYS A 137 -5.33 1.03 -14.15
C LYS A 137 -5.33 2.35 -13.38
N SER A 138 -4.77 2.38 -12.18
CA SER A 138 -4.85 3.54 -11.28
C SER A 138 -4.12 4.76 -11.85
N HIS A 139 -2.98 4.55 -12.54
CA HIS A 139 -2.21 5.63 -13.13
C HIS A 139 -1.33 5.11 -14.29
N PRO A 140 -1.09 5.89 -15.39
CA PRO A 140 -0.28 5.43 -16.53
C PRO A 140 1.18 5.11 -16.19
N ARG A 141 1.72 5.69 -15.12
CA ARG A 141 3.10 5.44 -14.65
C ARG A 141 3.19 4.38 -13.55
N VAL A 142 2.11 3.65 -13.25
CA VAL A 142 2.10 2.54 -12.28
C VAL A 142 2.31 1.21 -12.98
N GLY A 143 3.23 0.40 -12.45
CA GLY A 143 3.34 -1.03 -12.71
C GLY A 143 2.79 -1.83 -11.53
N ALA A 144 1.86 -2.75 -11.81
CA ALA A 144 1.18 -3.55 -10.79
C ALA A 144 1.78 -4.95 -10.69
N VAL A 145 2.14 -5.35 -9.48
CA VAL A 145 2.76 -6.64 -9.18
C VAL A 145 1.98 -7.34 -8.06
N VAL A 146 1.58 -8.58 -8.32
CA VAL A 146 1.01 -9.44 -7.28
C VAL A 146 2.16 -10.15 -6.57
N ALA A 147 2.38 -9.80 -5.29
CA ALA A 147 3.43 -10.35 -4.46
C ALA A 147 3.05 -10.27 -2.97
N ASP A 148 3.66 -11.13 -2.15
CA ASP A 148 3.48 -11.13 -0.71
C ASP A 148 4.56 -10.25 -0.03
N VAL A 149 4.13 -9.23 0.71
CA VAL A 149 5.05 -8.32 1.42
C VAL A 149 5.85 -9.02 2.52
N TRP A 150 5.32 -10.12 3.09
CA TRP A 150 6.03 -10.91 4.10
C TRP A 150 7.18 -11.76 3.56
N GLU A 151 7.19 -12.00 2.25
CA GLU A 151 8.24 -12.76 1.56
C GLU A 151 9.32 -11.83 0.99
N GLN A 152 10.28 -12.40 0.28
CA GLN A 152 11.27 -11.64 -0.48
C GLN A 152 10.58 -10.84 -1.58
N LEU A 153 10.74 -9.51 -1.55
CA LEU A 153 10.13 -8.65 -2.55
C LEU A 153 10.79 -8.86 -3.92
N PRO A 154 10.00 -8.97 -5.00
CA PRO A 154 10.51 -9.14 -6.37
C PRO A 154 11.03 -7.79 -6.94
N ILE A 155 11.85 -7.13 -6.17
CA ILE A 155 12.43 -5.80 -6.43
C ILE A 155 13.94 -5.88 -6.26
N ARG A 156 14.66 -5.23 -7.14
CA ARG A 156 16.13 -5.18 -7.08
C ARG A 156 16.61 -4.42 -5.84
N THR A 157 17.72 -4.88 -5.29
CA THR A 157 18.38 -4.21 -4.16
C THR A 157 18.78 -2.78 -4.55
N GLY A 158 18.49 -1.81 -3.69
CA GLY A 158 18.92 -0.43 -3.86
C GLY A 158 18.35 0.24 -5.13
N SER A 159 17.09 0.01 -5.46
CA SER A 159 16.45 0.53 -6.68
C SER A 159 15.23 1.44 -6.41
N ILE A 160 14.79 1.56 -5.17
CA ILE A 160 13.61 2.32 -4.76
C ILE A 160 14.05 3.59 -4.02
N HIS A 161 13.59 4.75 -4.47
CA HIS A 161 13.94 6.03 -3.88
C HIS A 161 13.08 6.37 -2.65
N ALA A 162 11.79 6.08 -2.73
CA ALA A 162 10.85 6.24 -1.63
C ALA A 162 9.86 5.06 -1.60
N LEU A 163 9.49 4.61 -0.39
CA LEU A 163 8.61 3.47 -0.19
C LEU A 163 7.43 3.91 0.68
N ALA A 164 6.21 3.65 0.22
CA ALA A 164 4.97 3.88 0.97
C ALA A 164 4.42 2.58 1.56
N VAL A 165 3.91 2.65 2.79
CA VAL A 165 3.16 1.58 3.46
C VAL A 165 1.95 2.19 4.16
N VAL A 166 0.78 2.07 3.57
CA VAL A 166 -0.43 2.71 4.09
C VAL A 166 -1.38 1.66 4.65
N PHE A 167 -1.55 1.62 5.97
CA PHE A 167 -2.40 0.65 6.69
C PHE A 167 -2.14 -0.81 6.30
N ALA A 168 -0.91 -1.14 5.88
CA ALA A 168 -0.52 -2.42 5.29
C ALA A 168 0.55 -3.16 6.14
N PRO A 169 0.81 -4.45 5.87
CA PRO A 169 1.88 -5.21 6.49
C PRO A 169 3.27 -4.62 6.20
N ARG A 170 4.28 -4.95 7.03
CA ARG A 170 5.62 -4.40 6.97
C ARG A 170 6.67 -5.50 7.02
N ASN A 171 7.71 -5.33 6.20
CA ASN A 171 8.88 -6.19 6.16
C ASN A 171 10.15 -5.30 6.18
N PRO A 172 10.61 -4.86 7.37
CA PRO A 172 11.72 -3.90 7.48
C PRO A 172 13.02 -4.38 6.82
N VAL A 173 13.28 -5.68 6.81
CA VAL A 173 14.44 -6.30 6.16
C VAL A 173 14.43 -6.01 4.66
N GLU A 174 13.32 -6.32 4.02
CA GLU A 174 13.14 -6.12 2.58
C GLU A 174 13.02 -4.65 2.20
N PHE A 175 12.35 -3.85 3.04
CA PHE A 175 12.28 -2.40 2.82
C PHE A 175 13.67 -1.75 2.84
N ALA A 176 14.51 -2.12 3.81
CA ALA A 176 15.91 -1.66 3.85
C ALA A 176 16.72 -2.16 2.64
N ARG A 177 16.48 -3.40 2.17
CA ARG A 177 17.18 -3.97 1.02
C ARG A 177 16.87 -3.21 -0.28
N VAL A 178 15.60 -2.91 -0.52
CA VAL A 178 15.16 -2.30 -1.81
C VAL A 178 15.44 -0.80 -1.88
N LEU A 179 15.51 -0.09 -0.75
CA LEU A 179 15.77 1.35 -0.71
C LEU A 179 17.20 1.68 -1.19
N VAL A 180 17.32 2.75 -1.96
CA VAL A 180 18.61 3.39 -2.27
C VAL A 180 19.24 3.97 -1.01
N GLU A 181 20.50 4.35 -1.07
CA GLU A 181 21.13 5.11 0.02
C GLU A 181 20.42 6.45 0.22
N GLY A 182 20.06 6.76 1.45
CA GLY A 182 19.28 7.97 1.79
C GLY A 182 17.79 7.87 1.52
N GLY A 183 17.30 6.81 0.85
CA GLY A 183 15.88 6.56 0.65
C GLY A 183 15.14 6.26 1.96
N GLU A 184 13.84 6.55 1.99
CA GLU A 184 13.01 6.36 3.18
C GLU A 184 11.76 5.55 2.90
N ALA A 185 11.31 4.82 3.92
CA ALA A 185 9.98 4.24 4.02
C ALA A 185 9.06 5.19 4.78
N VAL A 186 8.01 5.66 4.13
CA VAL A 186 6.93 6.48 4.69
C VAL A 186 5.77 5.56 5.03
N MET A 187 5.44 5.46 6.30
CA MET A 187 4.44 4.53 6.81
C MET A 187 3.28 5.28 7.47
N LEU A 188 2.07 5.07 7.00
CA LEU A 188 0.86 5.57 7.66
C LEU A 188 0.24 4.44 8.49
N VAL A 189 0.13 4.65 9.79
CA VAL A 189 -0.29 3.64 10.77
C VAL A 189 -1.46 4.18 11.57
N ALA A 190 -2.60 3.47 11.60
CA ALA A 190 -3.72 3.84 12.43
C ALA A 190 -3.31 3.95 13.90
N ASP A 191 -3.69 5.05 14.55
CA ASP A 191 -3.42 5.34 15.95
C ASP A 191 -4.66 5.08 16.82
N GLN A 192 -4.47 5.05 18.15
CA GLN A 192 -5.58 4.93 19.09
C GLN A 192 -6.64 6.00 18.85
N GLY A 193 -7.90 5.63 18.90
CA GLY A 193 -9.01 6.54 18.59
C GLY A 193 -9.39 6.60 17.11
N HIS A 194 -8.65 5.94 16.20
CA HIS A 194 -9.05 5.87 14.79
C HIS A 194 -10.39 5.15 14.65
N LEU A 195 -11.42 5.86 14.15
CA LEU A 195 -12.79 5.38 13.92
C LEU A 195 -13.47 4.81 15.19
N ASP A 196 -13.09 5.31 16.36
CA ASP A 196 -13.61 4.79 17.64
C ASP A 196 -15.13 4.92 17.75
N GLU A 197 -15.71 5.95 17.14
CA GLU A 197 -17.16 6.20 17.14
C GLU A 197 -17.96 5.07 16.46
N LEU A 198 -17.31 4.30 15.58
CA LEU A 198 -17.91 3.17 14.87
C LEU A 198 -17.74 1.83 15.60
N ARG A 199 -16.88 1.75 16.62
CA ARG A 199 -16.51 0.46 17.24
C ARG A 199 -17.66 -0.18 17.97
N GLU A 200 -18.28 0.52 18.90
CA GLU A 200 -19.38 -0.02 19.72
C GLU A 200 -20.63 -0.27 18.86
N PRO A 201 -21.11 0.71 18.05
CA PRO A 201 -22.34 0.50 17.26
C PRO A 201 -22.23 -0.63 16.25
N LEU A 202 -21.08 -0.77 15.60
CA LEU A 202 -20.90 -1.75 14.51
C LEU A 202 -20.18 -3.03 14.95
N GLY A 203 -19.59 -3.05 16.16
CA GLY A 203 -18.83 -4.20 16.66
C GLY A 203 -17.54 -4.45 15.87
N ILE A 204 -16.88 -3.38 15.39
CA ILE A 204 -15.62 -3.48 14.65
C ILE A 204 -14.41 -3.47 15.59
N LEU A 205 -13.30 -4.00 15.10
CA LEU A 205 -12.05 -4.06 15.86
C LEU A 205 -11.43 -2.67 16.02
N GLY A 206 -10.89 -2.39 17.19
CA GLY A 206 -10.12 -1.17 17.44
C GLY A 206 -8.63 -1.31 17.13
N VAL A 207 -7.92 -0.21 17.25
CA VAL A 207 -6.46 -0.18 17.11
C VAL A 207 -5.83 -0.68 18.42
N GLU A 208 -4.88 -1.61 18.29
CA GLU A 208 -4.11 -2.14 19.44
C GLU A 208 -3.13 -1.10 20.00
N ASP A 209 -2.92 -1.12 21.31
CA ASP A 209 -1.94 -0.30 22.00
C ASP A 209 -0.51 -0.67 21.64
N GLY A 210 0.41 0.31 21.64
CA GLY A 210 1.83 0.09 21.44
C GLY A 210 2.21 -0.38 20.04
N LYS A 211 1.36 -0.12 19.02
CA LYS A 211 1.59 -0.54 17.64
C LYS A 211 2.79 0.17 17.00
N ILE A 212 3.01 1.44 17.35
CA ILE A 212 4.11 2.26 16.82
C ILE A 212 5.42 1.85 17.45
N GLU A 213 5.47 1.68 18.77
CA GLU A 213 6.64 1.23 19.50
C GLU A 213 7.08 -0.16 19.00
N ARG A 214 6.13 -1.08 18.78
CA ARG A 214 6.41 -2.40 18.19
C ARG A 214 6.96 -2.28 16.77
N LEU A 215 6.43 -1.36 15.95
CA LEU A 215 6.94 -1.12 14.59
C LEU A 215 8.40 -0.67 14.63
N ILE A 216 8.73 0.30 15.47
CA ILE A 216 10.09 0.82 15.61
C ILE A 216 11.03 -0.29 16.10
N ALA A 217 10.62 -1.04 17.13
CA ALA A 217 11.41 -2.15 17.68
C ALA A 217 11.63 -3.28 16.65
N GLN A 218 10.62 -3.62 15.84
CA GLN A 218 10.74 -4.63 14.78
C GLN A 218 11.61 -4.17 13.61
N SER A 219 11.81 -2.87 13.46
CA SER A 219 12.64 -2.28 12.42
C SER A 219 14.12 -2.17 12.82
N GLU A 220 14.44 -2.40 14.10
CA GLU A 220 15.79 -2.25 14.66
C GLU A 220 16.82 -3.10 13.90
N GLY A 221 17.96 -2.49 13.58
CA GLY A 221 19.04 -3.11 12.80
C GLY A 221 18.84 -3.08 11.27
N HIS A 222 17.66 -2.68 10.79
CA HIS A 222 17.36 -2.57 9.36
C HIS A 222 16.96 -1.14 8.96
N LEU A 223 16.04 -0.57 9.72
CA LEU A 223 15.57 0.81 9.53
C LEU A 223 15.68 1.57 10.85
N VAL A 224 15.96 2.87 10.76
CA VAL A 224 15.97 3.80 11.90
C VAL A 224 15.04 4.97 11.64
N PRO A 225 14.44 5.58 12.68
CA PRO A 225 13.63 6.78 12.49
C PRO A 225 14.39 7.89 11.75
N ALA A 226 13.78 8.46 10.73
CA ALA A 226 14.30 9.60 9.97
C ALA A 226 13.77 10.94 10.53
N ALA A 227 12.61 10.90 11.19
CA ALA A 227 11.97 12.01 11.87
C ALA A 227 11.11 11.48 13.02
N ASP A 228 10.66 12.38 13.90
CA ASP A 228 9.66 12.05 14.91
C ASP A 228 8.33 11.69 14.21
N PRO A 229 7.53 10.74 14.76
CA PRO A 229 6.22 10.43 14.25
C PRO A 229 5.30 11.65 14.26
N GLU A 230 4.56 11.86 13.17
CA GLU A 230 3.61 12.96 13.02
C GLU A 230 2.18 12.44 13.18
N LEU A 231 1.43 13.02 14.12
CA LEU A 231 0.02 12.71 14.30
C LEU A 231 -0.83 13.49 13.30
N ILE A 232 -1.64 12.76 12.52
CA ILE A 232 -2.65 13.32 11.63
C ILE A 232 -4.01 12.92 12.17
N GLU A 233 -4.80 13.92 12.56
CA GLU A 233 -6.13 13.72 13.14
C GLU A 233 -7.12 14.75 12.59
N TYR A 234 -8.28 14.29 12.14
CA TYR A 234 -9.35 15.15 11.66
C TYR A 234 -10.72 14.47 11.71
N PRO A 235 -11.81 15.24 11.87
CA PRO A 235 -13.16 14.70 11.80
C PRO A 235 -13.61 14.50 10.34
N MET A 236 -14.35 13.42 10.09
CA MET A 236 -15.04 13.14 8.84
C MET A 236 -16.55 13.15 9.08
N GLN A 237 -17.32 13.78 8.21
CA GLN A 237 -18.78 13.66 8.19
C GLN A 237 -19.16 12.52 7.26
N LEU A 238 -19.57 11.38 7.82
CA LEU A 238 -19.87 10.16 7.06
C LEU A 238 -21.36 9.85 7.09
N GLY A 239 -21.95 9.64 5.91
CA GLY A 239 -23.25 9.02 5.77
C GLY A 239 -23.16 7.50 5.92
N ARG A 240 -24.31 6.83 6.10
CA ARG A 240 -24.39 5.36 6.27
C ARG A 240 -23.70 4.58 5.17
N ASP A 241 -23.81 5.02 3.92
CA ASP A 241 -23.16 4.35 2.77
C ASP A 241 -21.63 4.47 2.84
N ALA A 242 -21.10 5.64 3.25
CA ALA A 242 -19.67 5.84 3.45
C ALA A 242 -19.14 4.99 4.61
N ILE A 243 -19.91 4.90 5.71
CA ILE A 243 -19.58 4.02 6.85
C ILE A 243 -19.59 2.55 6.41
N ALA A 244 -20.58 2.12 5.63
CA ALA A 244 -20.64 0.77 5.09
C ALA A 244 -19.42 0.45 4.21
N ALA A 245 -19.02 1.37 3.33
CA ALA A 245 -17.83 1.24 2.49
C ALA A 245 -16.54 1.17 3.33
N GLN A 246 -16.43 2.01 4.37
CA GLN A 246 -15.28 2.01 5.29
C GLN A 246 -15.14 0.68 6.03
N VAL A 247 -16.23 0.15 6.60
CA VAL A 247 -16.22 -1.16 7.26
C VAL A 247 -15.93 -2.27 6.25
N GLY A 248 -16.56 -2.20 5.07
CA GLY A 248 -16.38 -3.19 3.99
C GLY A 248 -14.95 -3.29 3.46
N MET A 249 -14.14 -2.22 3.55
CA MET A 249 -12.73 -2.27 3.14
C MET A 249 -11.77 -2.69 4.27
N SER A 250 -12.27 -2.84 5.50
CA SER A 250 -11.46 -3.13 6.69
C SER A 250 -11.33 -4.64 6.93
N PRO A 251 -10.34 -5.08 7.72
CA PRO A 251 -10.24 -6.48 8.15
C PRO A 251 -11.50 -7.02 8.84
N SER A 252 -12.28 -6.13 9.48
CA SER A 252 -13.54 -6.51 10.15
C SER A 252 -14.57 -7.08 9.15
N ALA A 253 -14.53 -6.69 7.88
CA ALA A 253 -15.42 -7.22 6.84
C ALA A 253 -15.36 -8.75 6.68
N ARG A 254 -14.23 -9.37 7.02
CA ARG A 254 -14.04 -10.83 6.94
C ARG A 254 -14.80 -11.61 8.00
N HIS A 255 -15.23 -10.94 9.07
CA HIS A 255 -15.80 -11.57 10.26
C HIS A 255 -17.22 -11.09 10.58
N LEU A 256 -17.68 -10.05 9.94
CA LEU A 256 -19.02 -9.51 10.15
C LEU A 256 -20.00 -10.14 9.15
N ASP A 257 -21.11 -10.64 9.69
CA ASP A 257 -22.25 -11.07 8.87
C ASP A 257 -22.89 -9.85 8.20
N ALA A 258 -23.16 -9.96 6.90
CA ALA A 258 -23.67 -8.84 6.08
C ALA A 258 -25.04 -8.35 6.56
N ASP A 259 -25.95 -9.24 6.95
CA ASP A 259 -27.30 -8.88 7.43
C ASP A 259 -27.22 -8.19 8.80
N VAL A 260 -26.32 -8.66 9.66
CA VAL A 260 -26.05 -8.02 10.96
C VAL A 260 -25.46 -6.63 10.78
N LEU A 261 -24.50 -6.46 9.86
CA LEU A 261 -23.93 -5.15 9.54
C LEU A 261 -25.01 -4.19 9.01
N GLN A 262 -25.83 -4.64 8.09
CA GLN A 262 -26.91 -3.80 7.54
C GLN A 262 -27.93 -3.39 8.60
N ALA A 263 -28.31 -4.29 9.50
CA ALA A 263 -29.20 -3.97 10.61
C ALA A 263 -28.60 -2.90 11.53
N ARG A 264 -27.32 -3.03 11.90
CA ARG A 264 -26.62 -2.05 12.74
C ARG A 264 -26.45 -0.70 12.04
N LEU A 265 -26.14 -0.69 10.75
CA LEU A 265 -26.04 0.55 9.95
C LEU A 265 -27.39 1.30 9.89
N ALA A 266 -28.51 0.57 9.84
CA ALA A 266 -29.84 1.18 9.84
C ALA A 266 -30.19 1.92 11.15
N GLU A 267 -29.56 1.53 12.27
CA GLU A 267 -29.73 2.17 13.59
C GLU A 267 -28.88 3.43 13.75
N LEU A 268 -27.82 3.63 12.91
CA LEU A 268 -27.01 4.84 12.96
C LEU A 268 -27.79 6.06 12.50
N PRO A 269 -27.40 7.28 12.91
CA PRO A 269 -27.92 8.53 12.34
C PRO A 269 -27.61 8.58 10.82
N GLU A 270 -28.33 9.44 10.07
CA GLU A 270 -28.11 9.61 8.64
C GLU A 270 -26.68 10.12 8.31
N GLN A 271 -26.14 10.94 9.21
CA GLN A 271 -24.75 11.40 9.18
C GLN A 271 -24.15 11.30 10.56
N MET A 272 -22.87 10.99 10.64
CA MET A 272 -22.12 10.83 11.86
C MET A 272 -20.73 11.44 11.70
N GLU A 273 -20.27 12.17 12.71
CA GLU A 273 -18.88 12.60 12.79
C GLU A 273 -18.03 11.42 13.27
N VAL A 274 -16.97 11.12 12.53
CA VAL A 274 -16.07 10.00 12.78
C VAL A 274 -14.63 10.50 12.68
N THR A 275 -13.81 10.19 13.67
CA THR A 275 -12.43 10.65 13.75
C THR A 275 -11.50 9.77 12.91
N ALA A 276 -10.87 10.36 11.90
CA ALA A 276 -9.70 9.76 11.24
C ALA A 276 -8.45 10.11 12.03
N ARG A 277 -7.67 9.10 12.45
CA ARG A 277 -6.47 9.30 13.28
C ARG A 277 -5.37 8.31 12.92
N ALA A 278 -4.20 8.80 12.54
CA ALA A 278 -3.05 7.98 12.17
C ALA A 278 -1.74 8.68 12.49
N GLN A 279 -0.66 7.91 12.61
CA GLN A 279 0.70 8.40 12.71
C GLN A 279 1.41 8.21 11.36
N LEU A 280 2.02 9.28 10.86
CA LEU A 280 2.96 9.23 9.75
C LEU A 280 4.36 9.02 10.30
N ILE A 281 4.98 7.92 9.93
CA ILE A 281 6.28 7.49 10.43
C ILE A 281 7.25 7.42 9.25
N ARG A 282 8.39 8.08 9.38
CA ARG A 282 9.46 8.07 8.38
C ARG A 282 10.64 7.28 8.91
N MET A 283 11.07 6.28 8.15
CA MET A 283 12.17 5.39 8.50
C MET A 283 13.16 5.35 7.36
N ARG A 284 14.45 5.52 7.64
CA ARG A 284 15.54 5.38 6.66
C ARG A 284 16.33 4.11 6.93
N LYS A 285 17.08 3.67 5.93
CA LYS A 285 18.04 2.58 6.06
C LYS A 285 19.04 2.84 7.19
N ALA A 286 19.29 1.82 8.03
CA ALA A 286 20.20 1.88 9.18
C ALA A 286 21.68 2.00 8.76
#